data_bec455fce99aed88143ecdbd10f96aac
#
_entry.id   bec455fce99aed88143ecdbd10f96aac
#
_cell.length_a   1.000
_cell.length_b   1.000
_cell.length_c   1.000
_cell.angle_alpha   90.00
_cell.angle_beta   90.00
_cell.angle_gamma   90.00
#
_symmetry.space_group_name_H-M   'P 1'
#
loop_
_entity.id
_entity.type
_entity.pdbx_description
1 polymer ?
#
loop_
_entity_poly.entity_id
_entity_poly.type
_entity_poly.pdbx_seq_one_letter_code
_entity_poly.pdbx_strand_id
1 'polypeptide(L)'
;SPVTRRPIELMLALVLLAPVASSAQGVGSSTRRVAVDTVVGVQDYFDDAGAWKTQLILDPFTTVEAAPGLQVSFRPLLWHVMTGDWEAIVAHASLRYEFQKGGKWRIEGGKFTSPVGLGMTENRASVNDSVIWWHRGYYSYLPSIGGGAAPHALISSIYPVGIQVNRSSDRWDARAAFIDRAPTDFFNVEGAPARPNGVVGAGISPRQGLRIGAAAAWGTSGDATVSEPYTLVNVEGEYAFGYTKVSGEWTRDRFRTPAGDRLSHGLTLQVRQTITPRVYVHSRATAIESPVTTTAGAVQPAMSWYVDTTAGYLLTSEATIRVAHAAIHRWNRPSDNQIGVSIVWSRRWW
;
A
#
# COMPACT_ATOMS: atom_id res chain seq x y z
N SER A 1 3.43 37.66 -6.43
CA SER A 1 2.15 36.97 -6.13
C SER A 1 2.16 36.50 -4.69
N PRO A 2 1.10 36.76 -3.92
CA PRO A 2 1.05 36.36 -2.51
C PRO A 2 0.87 34.84 -2.41
N VAL A 3 1.89 34.17 -1.90
CA VAL A 3 1.82 32.79 -1.50
C VAL A 3 0.76 32.69 -0.39
N THR A 4 -0.34 32.08 -0.68
CA THR A 4 -1.47 31.95 0.23
C THR A 4 -1.08 31.12 1.46
N ARG A 5 -1.07 31.76 2.63
CA ARG A 5 -0.83 31.16 3.97
C ARG A 5 -1.97 30.21 4.44
N ARG A 6 -2.97 29.96 3.60
CA ARG A 6 -4.18 29.19 3.93
C ARG A 6 -4.00 27.70 4.30
N PRO A 7 -3.04 26.91 3.77
CA PRO A 7 -2.95 25.51 4.14
C PRO A 7 -2.52 25.25 5.57
N ILE A 8 -1.66 26.10 6.14
CA ILE A 8 -1.21 25.95 7.53
C ILE A 8 -2.34 26.25 8.53
N GLU A 9 -3.20 27.21 8.23
CA GLU A 9 -4.34 27.54 9.08
C GLU A 9 -5.41 26.44 9.07
N LEU A 10 -5.64 25.80 7.92
CA LEU A 10 -6.54 24.64 7.80
C LEU A 10 -6.00 23.42 8.57
N MET A 11 -4.69 23.23 8.55
CA MET A 11 -3.99 22.17 9.26
C MET A 11 -4.11 22.33 10.78
N LEU A 12 -3.95 23.56 11.29
CA LEU A 12 -4.18 23.90 12.70
C LEU A 12 -5.65 23.77 13.11
N ALA A 13 -6.59 24.14 12.26
CA ALA A 13 -8.02 24.04 12.52
C ALA A 13 -8.50 22.58 12.62
N LEU A 14 -7.98 21.68 11.79
CA LEU A 14 -8.30 20.24 11.84
C LEU A 14 -7.77 19.55 13.10
N VAL A 15 -6.62 19.99 13.61
CA VAL A 15 -6.04 19.48 14.88
C VAL A 15 -6.81 20.00 16.09
N LEU A 16 -7.35 21.22 16.03
CA LEU A 16 -8.09 21.86 17.13
C LEU A 16 -9.56 21.40 17.21
N LEU A 17 -10.13 20.86 16.12
CA LEU A 17 -11.52 20.37 16.11
C LEU A 17 -11.67 18.91 16.56
N ALA A 18 -10.58 18.22 16.90
CA ALA A 18 -10.67 16.88 17.48
C ALA A 18 -11.28 17.00 18.91
N PRO A 19 -12.50 16.48 19.15
CA PRO A 19 -13.10 16.58 20.47
C PRO A 19 -12.25 15.83 21.49
N VAL A 20 -11.82 16.52 22.52
CA VAL A 20 -11.17 15.92 23.69
C VAL A 20 -12.27 15.18 24.47
N ALA A 21 -12.60 13.99 24.04
CA ALA A 21 -13.45 13.09 24.79
C ALA A 21 -12.58 12.24 25.71
N SER A 22 -12.60 12.54 27.01
CA SER A 22 -12.01 11.70 28.03
C SER A 22 -12.71 10.33 28.04
N SER A 23 -11.97 9.26 27.68
CA SER A 23 -12.48 7.90 27.75
C SER A 23 -12.38 7.40 29.19
N ALA A 24 -13.52 7.29 29.88
CA ALA A 24 -13.63 6.42 31.04
C ALA A 24 -13.51 4.97 30.58
N GLN A 25 -12.42 4.30 30.91
CA GLN A 25 -12.23 2.87 30.68
C GLN A 25 -13.12 2.09 31.67
N GLY A 26 -14.30 1.73 31.20
CA GLY A 26 -15.12 0.71 31.86
C GLY A 26 -14.66 -0.67 31.42
N VAL A 27 -14.11 -1.46 32.33
CA VAL A 27 -13.85 -2.89 32.14
C VAL A 27 -15.19 -3.63 32.04
N GLY A 28 -15.67 -3.82 30.84
CA GLY A 28 -16.82 -4.65 30.54
C GLY A 28 -16.54 -5.41 29.26
N SER A 29 -16.53 -6.73 29.29
CA SER A 29 -16.39 -7.60 28.10
C SER A 29 -17.66 -7.51 27.24
N SER A 30 -17.88 -6.38 26.58
CA SER A 30 -18.84 -6.34 25.49
C SER A 30 -18.14 -6.79 24.22
N THR A 31 -18.57 -7.90 23.65
CA THR A 31 -18.24 -8.30 22.28
C THR A 31 -18.72 -7.18 21.36
N ARG A 32 -17.80 -6.27 21.02
CA ARG A 32 -18.11 -5.13 20.15
C ARG A 32 -18.40 -5.66 18.76
N ARG A 33 -19.66 -5.56 18.35
CA ARG A 33 -20.10 -5.99 17.03
C ARG A 33 -19.74 -5.03 15.92
N VAL A 34 -19.33 -3.81 16.26
CA VAL A 34 -18.96 -2.75 15.30
C VAL A 34 -17.62 -2.15 15.70
N ALA A 35 -16.72 -2.00 14.76
CA ALA A 35 -15.48 -1.26 14.91
C ALA A 35 -15.33 -0.29 13.73
N VAL A 36 -14.94 0.95 14.02
CA VAL A 36 -14.61 1.96 13.00
C VAL A 36 -13.22 2.47 13.29
N ASP A 37 -12.28 2.22 12.40
CA ASP A 37 -10.93 2.76 12.43
C ASP A 37 -10.85 3.93 11.46
N THR A 38 -10.75 5.16 11.97
CA THR A 38 -10.64 6.36 11.14
C THR A 38 -9.19 6.83 11.09
N VAL A 39 -8.68 7.08 9.90
CA VAL A 39 -7.38 7.70 9.66
C VAL A 39 -7.58 9.01 8.93
N VAL A 40 -7.00 10.08 9.46
CA VAL A 40 -6.91 11.38 8.81
C VAL A 40 -5.43 11.70 8.67
N GLY A 41 -4.99 12.05 7.49
CA GLY A 41 -3.60 12.38 7.25
C GLY A 41 -3.44 13.58 6.34
N VAL A 42 -2.43 14.39 6.63
CA VAL A 42 -1.95 15.48 5.78
C VAL A 42 -0.48 15.23 5.55
N GLN A 43 -0.07 15.27 4.31
CA GLN A 43 1.34 15.28 3.96
C GLN A 43 1.65 16.40 3.00
N ASP A 44 2.78 17.04 3.23
CA ASP A 44 3.38 18.02 2.33
C ASP A 44 4.76 17.53 1.92
N TYR A 45 5.12 17.70 0.67
CA TYR A 45 6.48 17.50 0.23
C TYR A 45 6.88 18.54 -0.78
N PHE A 46 8.16 18.88 -0.72
CA PHE A 46 8.84 19.85 -1.55
C PHE A 46 9.87 19.11 -2.39
N ASP A 47 9.84 19.31 -3.70
CA ASP A 47 10.75 18.67 -4.65
C ASP A 47 11.83 19.65 -5.15
N ASP A 48 12.85 19.15 -5.84
CA ASP A 48 13.95 19.94 -6.40
C ASP A 48 13.48 20.99 -7.43
N ALA A 49 12.28 20.84 -7.98
CA ALA A 49 11.68 21.83 -8.86
C ALA A 49 11.05 23.01 -8.09
N GLY A 50 11.11 23.01 -6.76
CA GLY A 50 10.55 24.04 -5.92
C GLY A 50 9.03 23.97 -5.79
N ALA A 51 8.41 22.85 -6.14
CA ALA A 51 6.97 22.67 -6.06
C ALA A 51 6.55 22.06 -4.72
N TRP A 52 5.60 22.70 -4.05
CA TRP A 52 4.90 22.15 -2.90
C TRP A 52 3.75 21.29 -3.37
N LYS A 53 3.63 20.11 -2.78
CA LYS A 53 2.53 19.18 -3.06
C LYS A 53 1.91 18.74 -1.74
N THR A 54 0.71 19.25 -1.48
CA THR A 54 -0.09 18.85 -0.31
C THR A 54 -1.05 17.74 -0.70
N GLN A 55 -1.15 16.75 0.14
CA GLN A 55 -2.11 15.68 0.00
C GLN A 55 -2.87 15.47 1.32
N LEU A 56 -4.19 15.44 1.22
CA LEU A 56 -5.10 15.12 2.32
C LEU A 56 -5.65 13.72 2.12
N ILE A 57 -5.79 12.97 3.22
CA ILE A 57 -6.44 11.65 3.22
C ILE A 57 -7.46 11.57 4.34
N LEU A 58 -8.62 11.01 4.00
CA LEU A 58 -9.62 10.54 4.94
C LEU A 58 -9.94 9.08 4.62
N ASP A 59 -9.65 8.19 5.58
CA ASP A 59 -9.70 6.74 5.41
C ASP A 59 -10.41 6.07 6.59
N PRO A 60 -11.76 6.14 6.66
CA PRO A 60 -12.54 5.38 7.62
C PRO A 60 -12.67 3.92 7.19
N PHE A 61 -12.38 2.98 8.08
CA PHE A 61 -12.55 1.56 7.85
C PHE A 61 -13.52 1.00 8.88
N THR A 62 -14.70 0.65 8.42
CA THR A 62 -15.78 0.09 9.25
C THR A 62 -15.81 -1.42 9.12
N THR A 63 -15.92 -2.10 10.25
CA THR A 63 -16.07 -3.55 10.35
C THR A 63 -17.22 -3.88 11.26
N VAL A 64 -18.15 -4.71 10.81
CA VAL A 64 -19.34 -5.13 11.56
C VAL A 64 -19.36 -6.65 11.64
N GLU A 65 -19.44 -7.21 12.83
CA GLU A 65 -19.75 -8.63 13.03
C GLU A 65 -21.28 -8.81 12.93
N ALA A 66 -21.74 -9.25 11.77
CA ALA A 66 -23.15 -9.43 11.48
C ALA A 66 -23.72 -10.71 12.13
N ALA A 67 -22.89 -11.75 12.29
CA ALA A 67 -23.19 -13.00 13.00
C ALA A 67 -21.87 -13.61 13.49
N PRO A 68 -21.88 -14.59 14.39
CA PRO A 68 -20.66 -15.26 14.82
C PRO A 68 -19.84 -15.79 13.64
N GLY A 69 -18.62 -15.27 13.50
CA GLY A 69 -17.72 -15.59 12.39
C GLY A 69 -18.03 -14.88 11.07
N LEU A 70 -19.14 -14.14 10.95
CA LEU A 70 -19.50 -13.41 9.74
C LEU A 70 -19.24 -11.91 9.93
N GLN A 71 -18.33 -11.35 9.15
CA GLN A 71 -17.92 -9.97 9.20
C GLN A 71 -18.20 -9.26 7.88
N VAL A 72 -18.75 -8.06 7.97
CA VAL A 72 -18.88 -7.11 6.84
C VAL A 72 -17.87 -6.01 7.04
N SER A 73 -17.12 -5.69 6.01
CA SER A 73 -16.11 -4.64 6.04
C SER A 73 -16.36 -3.62 4.94
N PHE A 74 -16.20 -2.33 5.26
CA PHE A 74 -16.35 -1.23 4.32
C PHE A 74 -15.32 -0.14 4.58
N ARG A 75 -14.60 0.29 3.53
CA ARG A 75 -13.55 1.30 3.57
C ARG A 75 -13.67 2.23 2.38
N PRO A 76 -14.39 3.35 2.48
CA PRO A 76 -14.25 4.45 1.54
C PRO A 76 -12.91 5.14 1.80
N LEU A 77 -12.20 5.49 0.75
CA LEU A 77 -10.96 6.25 0.81
C LEU A 77 -11.15 7.52 0.01
N LEU A 78 -10.98 8.67 0.65
CA LEU A 78 -11.04 9.96 0.03
C LEU A 78 -9.66 10.60 0.12
N TRP A 79 -9.21 11.18 -0.97
CA TRP A 79 -7.99 11.98 -0.98
C TRP A 79 -8.14 13.21 -1.87
N HIS A 80 -7.33 14.18 -1.56
CA HIS A 80 -7.24 15.43 -2.31
C HIS A 80 -5.76 15.76 -2.52
N VAL A 81 -5.40 16.10 -3.74
CA VAL A 81 -4.08 16.62 -4.10
C VAL A 81 -4.25 18.09 -4.48
N MET A 82 -3.42 18.98 -3.96
CA MET A 82 -3.56 20.44 -4.04
C MET A 82 -3.84 21.03 -5.41
N THR A 83 -3.55 20.31 -6.48
CA THR A 83 -3.75 20.75 -7.87
C THR A 83 -4.96 20.11 -8.54
N GLY A 84 -5.74 19.32 -7.81
CA GLY A 84 -6.85 18.54 -8.33
C GLY A 84 -8.11 18.60 -7.47
N ASP A 85 -9.11 17.89 -7.91
CA ASP A 85 -10.34 17.69 -7.17
C ASP A 85 -10.20 16.62 -6.06
N TRP A 86 -11.23 16.48 -5.24
CA TRP A 86 -11.35 15.35 -4.34
C TRP A 86 -11.62 14.09 -5.14
N GLU A 87 -10.84 13.08 -4.87
CA GLU A 87 -11.04 11.74 -5.39
C GLU A 87 -11.60 10.83 -4.29
N ALA A 88 -12.53 9.98 -4.66
CA ALA A 88 -13.14 9.02 -3.74
C ALA A 88 -13.20 7.64 -4.39
N ILE A 89 -12.74 6.63 -3.66
CA ILE A 89 -12.89 5.24 -4.07
C ILE A 89 -13.41 4.39 -2.91
N VAL A 90 -14.04 3.29 -3.24
CA VAL A 90 -14.25 2.21 -2.30
C VAL A 90 -13.02 1.31 -2.33
N ALA A 91 -12.17 1.43 -1.32
CA ALA A 91 -10.94 0.65 -1.20
C ALA A 91 -11.19 -0.76 -0.66
N HIS A 92 -12.29 -0.96 0.09
CA HIS A 92 -12.67 -2.26 0.61
C HIS A 92 -14.19 -2.32 0.80
N ALA A 93 -14.81 -3.39 0.33
CA ALA A 93 -16.23 -3.70 0.54
C ALA A 93 -16.37 -5.22 0.45
N SER A 94 -16.28 -5.92 1.57
CA SER A 94 -16.22 -7.38 1.59
C SER A 94 -17.09 -8.01 2.66
N LEU A 95 -17.41 -9.27 2.40
CA LEU A 95 -18.02 -10.20 3.34
C LEU A 95 -16.98 -11.28 3.66
N ARG A 96 -16.67 -11.46 4.95
CA ARG A 96 -15.70 -12.44 5.44
C ARG A 96 -16.37 -13.42 6.40
N TYR A 97 -16.12 -14.69 6.19
CA TYR A 97 -16.58 -15.75 7.09
C TYR A 97 -15.40 -16.55 7.65
N GLU A 98 -15.41 -16.76 8.97
CA GLU A 98 -14.42 -17.56 9.69
C GLU A 98 -15.06 -18.88 10.14
N PHE A 99 -14.59 -20.00 9.61
CA PHE A 99 -15.21 -21.33 9.82
C PHE A 99 -14.98 -21.92 11.20
N GLN A 100 -14.00 -21.42 11.97
CA GLN A 100 -13.66 -21.95 13.28
C GLN A 100 -13.28 -20.84 14.24
N LYS A 101 -13.66 -21.01 15.51
CA LYS A 101 -13.14 -20.14 16.57
C LYS A 101 -11.60 -20.14 16.54
N GLY A 102 -11.00 -18.95 16.46
CA GLY A 102 -9.56 -18.75 16.31
C GLY A 102 -9.07 -18.53 14.88
N GLY A 103 -9.98 -18.30 13.91
CA GLY A 103 -9.64 -17.74 12.60
C GLY A 103 -8.75 -18.59 11.70
N LYS A 104 -8.70 -19.91 11.89
CA LYS A 104 -7.82 -20.80 11.14
C LYS A 104 -8.13 -20.83 9.64
N TRP A 105 -9.41 -20.77 9.29
CA TRP A 105 -9.89 -20.70 7.93
C TRP A 105 -10.80 -19.51 7.74
N ARG A 106 -10.55 -18.72 6.70
CA ARG A 106 -11.37 -17.56 6.32
C ARG A 106 -11.66 -17.61 4.83
N ILE A 107 -12.90 -17.33 4.48
CA ILE A 107 -13.29 -16.99 3.11
C ILE A 107 -13.72 -15.54 3.11
N GLU A 108 -13.27 -14.77 2.14
CA GLU A 108 -13.64 -13.38 1.93
C GLU A 108 -14.03 -13.17 0.48
N GLY A 109 -15.18 -12.55 0.24
CA GLY A 109 -15.68 -12.19 -1.08
C GLY A 109 -16.04 -10.72 -1.15
N GLY A 110 -15.84 -10.10 -2.30
CA GLY A 110 -16.09 -8.70 -2.55
C GLY A 110 -14.86 -7.94 -3.01
N LYS A 111 -14.78 -6.66 -2.69
CA LYS A 111 -13.64 -5.80 -3.00
C LYS A 111 -12.69 -5.76 -1.81
N PHE A 112 -11.43 -6.13 -2.01
CA PHE A 112 -10.42 -6.19 -0.95
C PHE A 112 -9.02 -5.76 -1.44
N THR A 113 -8.08 -5.59 -0.53
CA THR A 113 -6.69 -5.25 -0.87
C THR A 113 -6.04 -6.41 -1.64
N SER A 114 -5.25 -6.10 -2.65
CA SER A 114 -4.49 -7.11 -3.41
C SER A 114 -3.79 -8.10 -2.48
N PRO A 115 -3.92 -9.42 -2.74
CA PRO A 115 -3.33 -10.45 -1.88
C PRO A 115 -1.84 -10.70 -2.14
N VAL A 116 -1.14 -9.83 -2.88
CA VAL A 116 0.28 -9.95 -3.20
C VAL A 116 1.05 -8.79 -2.60
N GLY A 117 2.18 -9.08 -1.96
CA GLY A 117 3.17 -8.11 -1.50
C GLY A 117 2.95 -7.58 -0.09
N LEU A 118 4.05 -7.36 0.64
CA LEU A 118 4.06 -6.74 1.97
C LEU A 118 3.57 -5.29 1.92
N GLY A 119 3.96 -4.54 0.89
CA GLY A 119 3.58 -3.14 0.73
C GLY A 119 2.09 -2.90 0.63
N MET A 120 1.31 -3.94 0.28
CA MET A 120 -0.13 -3.83 0.23
C MET A 120 -0.77 -3.76 1.62
N THR A 121 -0.19 -4.39 2.61
CA THR A 121 -0.66 -4.31 4.00
C THR A 121 -0.33 -2.97 4.65
N GLU A 122 0.69 -2.28 4.15
CA GLU A 122 1.21 -1.01 4.66
C GLU A 122 0.66 0.22 3.91
N ASN A 123 -0.33 0.08 3.06
CA ASN A 123 -0.85 1.20 2.27
C ASN A 123 -1.76 2.17 3.04
N ARG A 124 -2.09 1.90 4.31
CA ARG A 124 -2.79 2.85 5.17
C ARG A 124 -1.79 3.79 5.84
N ALA A 125 -2.13 5.08 5.86
CA ALA A 125 -1.30 6.11 6.47
C ALA A 125 -0.98 5.85 7.96
N SER A 126 -1.83 5.13 8.68
CA SER A 126 -1.61 4.76 10.09
C SER A 126 -0.64 3.60 10.28
N VAL A 127 -0.47 2.76 9.28
CA VAL A 127 0.39 1.55 9.34
C VAL A 127 1.74 1.81 8.69
N ASN A 128 1.79 2.66 7.68
CA ASN A 128 3.02 3.02 7.00
C ASN A 128 3.87 3.96 7.87
N ASP A 129 5.11 3.61 8.10
CA ASP A 129 6.04 4.39 8.91
C ASP A 129 6.71 5.54 8.14
N SER A 130 6.58 5.61 6.82
CA SER A 130 7.08 6.70 5.97
C SER A 130 6.12 7.88 5.89
N VAL A 131 6.64 9.07 5.58
CA VAL A 131 5.82 10.24 5.15
C VAL A 131 5.04 9.89 3.90
N ILE A 132 5.63 9.11 3.01
CA ILE A 132 4.98 8.67 1.78
C ILE A 132 4.20 7.40 2.08
N TRP A 133 2.88 7.49 2.08
CA TRP A 133 1.96 6.47 2.54
C TRP A 133 1.89 5.21 1.69
N TRP A 134 2.39 5.25 0.46
CA TRP A 134 2.46 4.09 -0.43
C TRP A 134 3.90 3.81 -0.83
N HIS A 135 4.17 2.59 -1.18
CA HIS A 135 5.45 2.19 -1.75
C HIS A 135 5.63 2.80 -3.14
N ARG A 136 6.27 3.95 -3.24
CA ARG A 136 6.50 4.61 -4.54
C ARG A 136 7.26 3.74 -5.53
N GLY A 137 8.11 2.84 -5.08
CA GLY A 137 8.81 1.93 -5.94
C GLY A 137 7.87 1.01 -6.72
N TYR A 138 6.85 0.49 -6.06
CA TYR A 138 5.86 -0.37 -6.71
C TYR A 138 4.87 0.40 -7.58
N TYR A 139 4.59 1.65 -7.23
CA TYR A 139 3.71 2.54 -8.01
C TYR A 139 4.44 3.36 -9.06
N SER A 140 5.76 3.20 -9.20
CA SER A 140 6.47 3.82 -10.31
C SER A 140 5.97 3.21 -11.60
N TYR A 141 5.58 4.06 -12.53
CA TYR A 141 5.23 3.66 -13.88
C TYR A 141 6.37 2.86 -14.46
N LEU A 142 6.16 1.57 -14.66
CA LEU A 142 7.03 0.79 -15.50
C LEU A 142 6.88 1.29 -16.94
N PRO A 143 7.92 1.21 -17.76
CA PRO A 143 7.82 1.55 -19.17
C PRO A 143 6.71 0.73 -19.82
N SER A 144 5.99 1.36 -20.74
CA SER A 144 4.90 0.72 -21.47
C SER A 144 5.34 -0.59 -22.11
N ILE A 145 4.54 -1.63 -21.94
CA ILE A 145 4.72 -2.92 -22.57
C ILE A 145 3.91 -2.90 -23.86
N GLY A 146 4.57 -3.10 -25.03
CA GLY A 146 3.85 -3.20 -26.30
C GLY A 146 3.27 -1.89 -26.83
N GLY A 147 4.06 -1.01 -27.37
CA GLY A 147 3.68 0.03 -28.33
C GLY A 147 2.48 0.95 -27.97
N GLY A 148 2.42 1.49 -26.79
CA GLY A 148 1.36 2.42 -26.38
C GLY A 148 0.45 1.90 -25.26
N ALA A 149 0.83 0.81 -24.63
CA ALA A 149 0.11 0.21 -23.52
C ALA A 149 0.02 1.12 -22.29
N ALA A 150 -1.01 0.90 -21.50
CA ALA A 150 -1.18 1.48 -20.19
C ALA A 150 0.07 1.27 -19.31
N PRO A 151 0.36 2.22 -18.43
CA PRO A 151 1.43 2.04 -17.47
C PRO A 151 1.12 0.85 -16.56
N HIS A 152 2.12 0.00 -16.36
CA HIS A 152 2.08 -1.09 -15.39
C HIS A 152 2.85 -0.70 -14.14
N ALA A 153 2.53 -1.33 -13.04
CA ALA A 153 3.33 -1.33 -11.83
C ALA A 153 3.93 -2.72 -11.62
N LEU A 154 5.02 -2.82 -10.90
CA LEU A 154 5.56 -4.12 -10.50
C LEU A 154 4.56 -4.83 -9.56
N ILE A 155 4.11 -4.14 -8.54
CA ILE A 155 2.94 -4.46 -7.73
C ILE A 155 2.19 -3.15 -7.47
N SER A 156 0.89 -3.14 -7.65
CA SER A 156 0.04 -1.97 -7.43
C SER A 156 -0.89 -2.13 -6.24
N SER A 157 -1.29 -1.03 -5.63
CA SER A 157 -2.33 -0.98 -4.60
C SER A 157 -3.72 -1.10 -5.16
N ILE A 158 -3.93 -2.03 -6.06
CA ILE A 158 -5.27 -2.28 -6.53
C ILE A 158 -6.17 -2.84 -5.42
N TYR A 159 -7.44 -2.58 -5.57
CA TYR A 159 -8.50 -3.15 -4.76
C TYR A 159 -9.40 -4.00 -5.65
N PRO A 160 -8.97 -5.23 -5.98
CA PRO A 160 -9.72 -6.09 -6.89
C PRO A 160 -11.02 -6.56 -6.24
N VAL A 161 -11.97 -6.91 -7.10
CA VAL A 161 -13.16 -7.68 -6.72
C VAL A 161 -12.88 -9.15 -6.96
N GLY A 162 -13.26 -9.99 -5.99
CA GLY A 162 -13.01 -11.41 -6.12
C GLY A 162 -13.38 -12.20 -4.90
N ILE A 163 -12.81 -13.39 -4.80
CA ILE A 163 -12.92 -14.27 -3.65
C ILE A 163 -11.54 -14.73 -3.23
N GLN A 164 -11.30 -14.79 -1.92
CA GLN A 164 -10.07 -15.35 -1.37
C GLN A 164 -10.36 -16.30 -0.23
N VAL A 165 -9.50 -17.30 -0.12
CA VAL A 165 -9.46 -18.25 1.00
C VAL A 165 -8.11 -18.11 1.67
N ASN A 166 -8.14 -17.93 2.98
CA ASN A 166 -6.95 -17.83 3.80
C ASN A 166 -6.99 -18.90 4.89
N ARG A 167 -5.86 -19.51 5.14
CA ARG A 167 -5.63 -20.39 6.28
C ARG A 167 -4.41 -19.90 7.03
N SER A 168 -4.52 -19.80 8.35
CA SER A 168 -3.40 -19.41 9.22
C SER A 168 -3.28 -20.34 10.41
N SER A 169 -2.05 -20.52 10.85
CA SER A 169 -1.68 -21.18 12.08
C SER A 169 -0.58 -20.38 12.78
N ASP A 170 -0.12 -20.81 13.92
CA ASP A 170 0.95 -20.12 14.67
C ASP A 170 2.28 -20.11 13.92
N ARG A 171 2.50 -21.03 12.99
CA ARG A 171 3.78 -21.22 12.30
C ARG A 171 3.73 -21.08 10.78
N TRP A 172 2.56 -21.03 10.20
CA TRP A 172 2.42 -20.90 8.75
C TRP A 172 1.08 -20.30 8.36
N ASP A 173 1.04 -19.67 7.21
CA ASP A 173 -0.15 -19.16 6.56
C ASP A 173 -0.17 -19.59 5.08
N ALA A 174 -1.36 -19.69 4.50
CA ALA A 174 -1.55 -19.92 3.08
C ALA A 174 -2.77 -19.14 2.60
N ARG A 175 -2.71 -18.68 1.36
CA ARG A 175 -3.80 -17.96 0.71
C ARG A 175 -3.96 -18.39 -0.73
N ALA A 176 -5.21 -18.36 -1.20
CA ALA A 176 -5.54 -18.49 -2.62
C ALA A 176 -6.64 -17.49 -2.94
N ALA A 177 -6.55 -16.83 -4.08
CA ALA A 177 -7.55 -15.86 -4.51
C ALA A 177 -7.82 -15.95 -6.01
N PHE A 178 -9.05 -15.63 -6.36
CA PHE A 178 -9.47 -15.40 -7.74
C PHE A 178 -10.03 -13.98 -7.80
N ILE A 179 -9.45 -13.13 -8.63
CA ILE A 179 -9.67 -11.70 -8.65
C ILE A 179 -9.87 -11.19 -10.08
N ASP A 180 -10.56 -10.07 -10.22
CA ASP A 180 -10.94 -9.47 -11.50
C ASP A 180 -9.86 -8.57 -12.12
N ARG A 181 -8.77 -8.29 -11.41
CA ARG A 181 -7.66 -7.43 -11.87
C ARG A 181 -6.32 -8.00 -11.51
N ALA A 182 -5.32 -7.77 -12.35
CA ALA A 182 -3.95 -8.19 -12.07
C ALA A 182 -3.33 -7.35 -10.94
N PRO A 183 -2.52 -7.92 -10.02
CA PRO A 183 -1.73 -7.15 -9.07
C PRO A 183 -0.77 -6.14 -9.70
N THR A 184 -0.49 -6.28 -10.99
CA THR A 184 0.35 -5.38 -11.80
C THR A 184 -0.43 -4.27 -12.50
N ASP A 185 -1.77 -4.31 -12.47
CA ASP A 185 -2.59 -3.25 -13.06
C ASP A 185 -2.40 -1.95 -12.30
N PHE A 186 -2.31 -0.84 -13.04
CA PHE A 186 -2.16 0.45 -12.41
C PHE A 186 -3.44 0.85 -11.67
N PHE A 187 -3.27 1.49 -10.53
CA PHE A 187 -4.35 2.05 -9.74
C PHE A 187 -5.17 3.04 -10.57
N ASN A 188 -6.49 2.95 -10.52
CA ASN A 188 -7.44 3.85 -11.20
C ASN A 188 -7.43 3.83 -12.73
N VAL A 189 -7.17 2.72 -13.37
CA VAL A 189 -7.52 2.60 -14.80
C VAL A 189 -9.04 2.47 -14.89
N GLU A 190 -9.72 3.60 -15.07
CA GLU A 190 -11.16 3.63 -15.30
C GLU A 190 -11.50 2.87 -16.59
N GLY A 191 -12.58 2.11 -16.56
CA GLY A 191 -13.07 1.37 -17.73
C GLY A 191 -12.26 0.14 -18.12
N ALA A 192 -11.23 -0.24 -17.36
CA ALA A 192 -10.53 -1.50 -17.60
C ALA A 192 -11.49 -2.68 -17.39
N PRO A 193 -11.63 -3.59 -18.39
CA PRO A 193 -12.51 -4.73 -18.25
C PRO A 193 -12.04 -5.67 -17.14
N ALA A 194 -12.98 -6.27 -16.43
CA ALA A 194 -12.68 -7.35 -15.49
C ALA A 194 -12.01 -8.52 -16.23
N ARG A 195 -10.90 -9.00 -15.70
CA ARG A 195 -10.14 -10.13 -16.26
C ARG A 195 -9.82 -11.13 -15.17
N PRO A 196 -10.01 -12.42 -15.40
CA PRO A 196 -9.76 -13.43 -14.38
C PRO A 196 -8.26 -13.55 -14.09
N ASN A 197 -7.90 -13.42 -12.82
CA ASN A 197 -6.54 -13.57 -12.32
C ASN A 197 -6.53 -14.51 -11.12
N GLY A 198 -5.57 -15.41 -11.09
CA GLY A 198 -5.31 -16.31 -9.98
C GLY A 198 -4.14 -15.81 -9.12
N VAL A 199 -4.25 -15.99 -7.81
CA VAL A 199 -3.17 -15.71 -6.85
C VAL A 199 -3.09 -16.86 -5.86
N VAL A 200 -1.87 -17.29 -5.56
CA VAL A 200 -1.58 -18.20 -4.44
C VAL A 200 -0.41 -17.65 -3.64
N GLY A 201 -0.37 -17.94 -2.36
CA GLY A 201 0.75 -17.54 -1.50
C GLY A 201 0.79 -18.38 -0.24
N ALA A 202 1.97 -18.47 0.34
CA ALA A 202 2.20 -19.12 1.61
C ALA A 202 3.35 -18.44 2.37
N GLY A 203 3.33 -18.57 3.68
CA GLY A 203 4.39 -18.09 4.56
C GLY A 203 4.64 -19.03 5.72
N ILE A 204 5.84 -18.97 6.26
CA ILE A 204 6.24 -19.69 7.48
C ILE A 204 6.78 -18.70 8.50
N SER A 205 6.51 -18.99 9.77
CA SER A 205 7.04 -18.26 10.93
C SER A 205 7.82 -19.24 11.79
N PRO A 206 9.10 -19.54 11.43
CA PRO A 206 9.88 -20.57 12.10
C PRO A 206 10.20 -20.22 13.55
N ARG A 207 10.21 -18.94 13.88
CA ARG A 207 10.36 -18.42 15.26
C ARG A 207 9.61 -17.11 15.42
N GLN A 208 9.40 -16.69 16.65
CA GLN A 208 8.79 -15.40 16.96
C GLN A 208 9.55 -14.25 16.31
N GLY A 209 8.83 -13.34 15.70
CA GLY A 209 9.36 -12.16 15.00
C GLY A 209 9.90 -12.42 13.60
N LEU A 210 10.05 -13.67 13.15
CA LEU A 210 10.52 -14.00 11.80
C LEU A 210 9.41 -14.62 10.97
N ARG A 211 9.08 -14.00 9.84
CA ARG A 211 8.20 -14.54 8.80
C ARG A 211 8.92 -14.50 7.45
N ILE A 212 8.77 -15.57 6.68
CA ILE A 212 9.22 -15.67 5.29
C ILE A 212 8.03 -16.17 4.49
N GLY A 213 7.75 -15.53 3.36
CA GLY A 213 6.64 -15.88 2.50
C GLY A 213 6.97 -15.77 1.02
N ALA A 214 6.12 -16.38 0.22
CA ALA A 214 6.13 -16.25 -1.23
C ALA A 214 4.71 -16.24 -1.77
N ALA A 215 4.53 -15.58 -2.92
CA ALA A 215 3.27 -15.58 -3.67
C ALA A 215 3.54 -15.68 -5.16
N ALA A 216 2.56 -16.20 -5.89
CA ALA A 216 2.53 -16.18 -7.34
C ALA A 216 1.17 -15.70 -7.81
N ALA A 217 1.16 -14.94 -8.92
CA ALA A 217 -0.05 -14.53 -9.59
C ALA A 217 0.08 -14.76 -11.10
N TRP A 218 -1.05 -15.00 -11.76
CA TRP A 218 -1.11 -15.21 -13.21
C TRP A 218 -2.48 -14.80 -13.73
N GLY A 219 -2.52 -14.49 -15.00
CA GLY A 219 -3.73 -14.08 -15.69
C GLY A 219 -3.44 -13.08 -16.78
N THR A 220 -4.21 -12.02 -16.81
CA THR A 220 -4.09 -10.97 -17.82
C THR A 220 -4.06 -9.60 -17.15
N SER A 221 -3.08 -8.79 -17.52
CA SER A 221 -2.88 -7.41 -17.07
C SER A 221 -3.10 -6.43 -18.24
N GLY A 222 -3.49 -5.21 -17.93
CA GLY A 222 -3.63 -4.14 -18.91
C GLY A 222 -4.87 -3.29 -18.74
N ASP A 223 -5.13 -2.44 -19.73
CA ASP A 223 -6.28 -1.51 -19.76
C ASP A 223 -7.38 -1.95 -20.75
N ALA A 224 -8.26 -1.03 -21.12
CA ALA A 224 -9.32 -1.28 -22.08
C ALA A 224 -8.80 -1.58 -23.51
N THR A 225 -7.59 -1.14 -23.85
CA THR A 225 -7.02 -1.19 -25.20
C THR A 225 -5.95 -2.27 -25.35
N VAL A 226 -5.25 -2.59 -24.29
CA VAL A 226 -4.14 -3.57 -24.28
C VAL A 226 -4.35 -4.60 -23.19
N SER A 227 -4.13 -5.85 -23.54
CA SER A 227 -4.33 -7.00 -22.67
C SER A 227 -3.17 -7.99 -22.89
N GLU A 228 -2.33 -8.14 -21.87
CA GLU A 228 -1.14 -8.97 -21.94
C GLU A 228 -1.18 -10.09 -20.89
N PRO A 229 -1.01 -11.36 -21.29
CA PRO A 229 -0.81 -12.44 -20.33
C PRO A 229 0.43 -12.19 -19.49
N TYR A 230 0.31 -12.37 -18.19
CA TYR A 230 1.43 -12.19 -17.27
C TYR A 230 1.56 -13.32 -16.26
N THR A 231 2.74 -13.40 -15.67
CA THR A 231 3.01 -14.16 -14.45
C THR A 231 3.84 -13.29 -13.52
N LEU A 232 3.55 -13.38 -12.23
CA LEU A 232 4.26 -12.66 -11.16
C LEU A 232 4.71 -13.67 -10.11
N VAL A 233 5.93 -13.51 -9.62
CA VAL A 233 6.45 -14.20 -8.43
C VAL A 233 6.94 -13.15 -7.44
N ASN A 234 6.56 -13.33 -6.19
CA ASN A 234 6.93 -12.45 -5.09
C ASN A 234 7.52 -13.29 -3.95
N VAL A 235 8.59 -12.82 -3.34
CA VAL A 235 9.18 -13.39 -2.14
C VAL A 235 9.31 -12.29 -1.11
N GLU A 236 8.87 -12.54 0.09
CA GLU A 236 8.80 -11.56 1.17
C GLU A 236 9.39 -12.09 2.48
N GLY A 237 9.95 -11.21 3.27
CA GLY A 237 10.46 -11.57 4.60
C GLY A 237 10.37 -10.40 5.57
N GLU A 238 10.10 -10.74 6.82
CA GLU A 238 10.03 -9.78 7.92
C GLU A 238 10.69 -10.37 9.15
N TYR A 239 11.51 -9.56 9.81
CA TYR A 239 12.13 -9.93 11.07
C TYR A 239 12.09 -8.79 12.07
N ALA A 240 11.45 -9.03 13.21
CA ALA A 240 11.39 -8.12 14.34
C ALA A 240 12.21 -8.67 15.51
N PHE A 241 13.14 -7.88 16.01
CA PHE A 241 13.98 -8.22 17.16
C PHE A 241 14.27 -6.98 18.00
N GLY A 242 14.03 -7.09 19.30
CA GLY A 242 14.14 -5.94 20.20
C GLY A 242 13.29 -4.78 19.74
N TYR A 243 13.92 -3.66 19.41
CA TYR A 243 13.28 -2.43 18.94
C TYR A 243 13.43 -2.20 17.42
N THR A 244 13.90 -3.20 16.71
CA THR A 244 14.18 -3.15 15.27
C THR A 244 13.25 -4.07 14.51
N LYS A 245 12.69 -3.59 13.41
CA LYS A 245 11.98 -4.36 12.41
C LYS A 245 12.69 -4.19 11.07
N VAL A 246 13.03 -5.30 10.43
CA VAL A 246 13.56 -5.33 9.06
C VAL A 246 12.58 -6.10 8.21
N SER A 247 12.27 -5.60 7.04
CA SER A 247 11.49 -6.36 6.06
C SER A 247 12.03 -6.15 4.66
N GLY A 248 11.77 -7.11 3.80
CA GLY A 248 12.21 -7.07 2.42
C GLY A 248 11.26 -7.83 1.52
N GLU A 249 11.24 -7.42 0.27
CA GLU A 249 10.37 -7.99 -0.74
C GLU A 249 11.06 -7.94 -2.10
N TRP A 250 11.09 -9.07 -2.78
CA TRP A 250 11.54 -9.19 -4.15
C TRP A 250 10.40 -9.65 -5.02
N THR A 251 10.19 -8.98 -6.15
CA THR A 251 9.13 -9.30 -7.10
C THR A 251 9.71 -9.40 -8.50
N ARG A 252 9.21 -10.34 -9.26
CA ARG A 252 9.51 -10.54 -10.69
C ARG A 252 8.24 -10.75 -11.47
N ASP A 253 8.07 -9.93 -12.51
CA ASP A 253 6.98 -10.04 -13.47
C ASP A 253 7.50 -10.51 -14.84
N ARG A 254 6.69 -11.28 -15.55
CA ARG A 254 6.88 -11.64 -16.94
C ARG A 254 5.60 -11.39 -17.71
N PHE A 255 5.67 -10.54 -18.68
CA PHE A 255 4.59 -10.27 -19.63
C PHE A 255 4.90 -10.89 -20.98
N ARG A 256 3.91 -11.51 -21.58
CA ARG A 256 4.00 -12.06 -22.94
C ARG A 256 3.39 -11.06 -23.89
N THR A 257 4.22 -10.36 -24.64
CA THR A 257 3.78 -9.36 -25.62
C THR A 257 3.99 -9.87 -27.05
N PRO A 258 3.31 -9.30 -28.07
CA PRO A 258 3.55 -9.64 -29.46
C PRO A 258 5.01 -9.42 -29.90
N ALA A 259 5.72 -8.49 -29.23
CA ALA A 259 7.13 -8.21 -29.50
C ALA A 259 8.11 -9.11 -28.72
N GLY A 260 7.60 -10.09 -27.97
CA GLY A 260 8.37 -11.01 -27.15
C GLY A 260 8.14 -10.81 -25.65
N ASP A 261 8.76 -11.68 -24.85
CA ASP A 261 8.63 -11.64 -23.41
C ASP A 261 9.35 -10.43 -22.80
N ARG A 262 8.72 -9.80 -21.84
CA ARG A 262 9.31 -8.72 -21.03
C ARG A 262 9.35 -9.12 -19.59
N LEU A 263 10.51 -8.93 -19.00
CA LEU A 263 10.79 -9.26 -17.60
C LEU A 263 11.08 -7.98 -16.84
N SER A 264 10.33 -7.74 -15.77
CA SER A 264 10.64 -6.68 -14.81
C SER A 264 10.88 -7.31 -13.44
N HIS A 265 11.75 -6.73 -12.66
CA HIS A 265 11.95 -7.17 -11.30
C HIS A 265 12.30 -5.99 -10.39
N GLY A 266 12.06 -6.16 -9.11
CA GLY A 266 12.35 -5.16 -8.11
C GLY A 266 12.63 -5.76 -6.75
N LEU A 267 13.38 -5.02 -5.96
CA LEU A 267 13.71 -5.33 -4.59
C LEU A 267 13.37 -4.12 -3.72
N THR A 268 12.63 -4.34 -2.65
CA THR A 268 12.42 -3.36 -1.59
C THR A 268 13.01 -3.89 -0.29
N LEU A 269 13.77 -3.06 0.40
CA LEU A 269 14.25 -3.31 1.75
C LEU A 269 13.83 -2.15 2.64
N GLN A 270 13.39 -2.45 3.86
CA GLN A 270 13.03 -1.42 4.82
C GLN A 270 13.43 -1.82 6.24
N VAL A 271 13.79 -0.82 7.01
CA VAL A 271 14.19 -0.94 8.41
C VAL A 271 13.45 0.11 9.22
N ARG A 272 12.85 -0.32 10.31
CA ARG A 272 12.31 0.56 11.33
C ARG A 272 13.02 0.33 12.64
N GLN A 273 13.54 1.41 13.24
CA GLN A 273 14.17 1.41 14.55
C GLN A 273 13.38 2.30 15.50
N THR A 274 12.87 1.76 16.58
CA THR A 274 12.32 2.54 17.68
C THR A 274 13.46 3.00 18.59
N ILE A 275 13.63 4.30 18.71
CA ILE A 275 14.70 4.93 19.51
C ILE A 275 14.22 5.16 20.94
N THR A 276 13.00 5.66 21.10
CA THR A 276 12.30 5.80 22.36
C THR A 276 10.83 5.39 22.17
N PRO A 277 10.03 5.24 23.21
CA PRO A 277 8.60 4.94 23.05
C PRO A 277 7.83 5.92 22.16
N ARG A 278 8.38 7.11 21.93
CA ARG A 278 7.74 8.16 21.12
C ARG A 278 8.47 8.47 19.82
N VAL A 279 9.71 8.01 19.65
CA VAL A 279 10.56 8.36 18.49
C VAL A 279 10.96 7.10 17.74
N TYR A 280 10.80 7.12 16.43
CA TYR A 280 11.33 6.08 15.56
C TYR A 280 12.00 6.69 14.32
N VAL A 281 12.87 5.91 13.72
CA VAL A 281 13.43 6.15 12.38
C VAL A 281 13.05 4.98 11.50
N HIS A 282 12.63 5.28 10.29
CA HIS A 282 12.31 4.31 9.26
C HIS A 282 13.11 4.66 8.00
N SER A 283 13.70 3.68 7.37
CA SER A 283 14.37 3.83 6.08
C SER A 283 13.90 2.75 5.13
N ARG A 284 13.65 3.12 3.87
CA ARG A 284 13.24 2.21 2.81
C ARG A 284 14.02 2.49 1.54
N ALA A 285 14.51 1.43 0.91
CA ALA A 285 15.16 1.48 -0.40
C ALA A 285 14.45 0.53 -1.35
N THR A 286 14.13 0.99 -2.55
CA THR A 286 13.53 0.20 -3.62
C THR A 286 14.34 0.39 -4.90
N ALA A 287 14.65 -0.70 -5.59
CA ALA A 287 15.24 -0.70 -6.91
C ALA A 287 14.37 -1.53 -7.85
N ILE A 288 14.11 -1.01 -9.06
CA ILE A 288 13.29 -1.66 -10.07
C ILE A 288 14.06 -1.63 -11.39
N GLU A 289 14.16 -2.77 -12.03
CA GLU A 289 14.64 -2.89 -13.40
C GLU A 289 13.50 -3.38 -14.30
N SER A 290 13.30 -2.68 -15.40
CA SER A 290 12.28 -3.03 -16.40
C SER A 290 12.80 -2.73 -17.81
N PRO A 291 12.51 -3.58 -18.80
CA PRO A 291 12.94 -3.34 -20.18
C PRO A 291 12.16 -2.17 -20.79
N VAL A 292 12.86 -1.37 -21.58
CA VAL A 292 12.29 -0.27 -22.37
C VAL A 292 12.58 -0.52 -23.84
N THR A 293 11.58 -0.33 -24.69
CA THR A 293 11.79 -0.32 -26.13
C THR A 293 12.11 1.10 -26.57
N THR A 294 13.32 1.32 -27.11
CA THR A 294 13.72 2.62 -27.66
C THR A 294 12.95 2.96 -28.93
N THR A 295 13.03 4.22 -29.38
CA THR A 295 12.46 4.65 -30.68
C THR A 295 13.03 3.89 -31.88
N ALA A 296 14.25 3.37 -31.74
CA ALA A 296 14.90 2.52 -32.77
C ALA A 296 14.48 1.04 -32.69
N GLY A 297 13.55 0.69 -31.80
CA GLY A 297 13.08 -0.69 -31.61
C GLY A 297 14.01 -1.58 -30.78
N ALA A 298 15.13 -1.08 -30.28
CA ALA A 298 16.03 -1.84 -29.40
C ALA A 298 15.45 -1.92 -27.97
N VAL A 299 15.57 -3.07 -27.36
CA VAL A 299 15.18 -3.27 -25.95
C VAL A 299 16.39 -2.98 -25.06
N GLN A 300 16.23 -2.07 -24.11
CA GLN A 300 17.26 -1.72 -23.13
C GLN A 300 16.73 -1.88 -21.71
N PRO A 301 17.55 -2.35 -20.77
CA PRO A 301 17.17 -2.32 -19.36
C PRO A 301 17.04 -0.87 -18.89
N ALA A 302 16.01 -0.57 -18.10
CA ALA A 302 15.81 0.72 -17.48
C ALA A 302 15.71 0.54 -15.98
N MET A 303 16.55 1.25 -15.23
CA MET A 303 16.62 1.15 -13.79
C MET A 303 16.02 2.39 -13.13
N SER A 304 15.17 2.18 -12.18
CA SER A 304 14.68 3.21 -11.28
C SER A 304 14.97 2.80 -9.84
N TRP A 305 15.32 3.77 -9.01
CA TRP A 305 15.50 3.51 -7.58
C TRP A 305 14.91 4.64 -6.75
N TYR A 306 14.60 4.30 -5.52
CA TYR A 306 13.97 5.17 -4.56
C TYR A 306 14.51 4.85 -3.16
N VAL A 307 14.94 5.88 -2.44
CA VAL A 307 15.37 5.75 -1.04
C VAL A 307 14.67 6.83 -0.22
N ASP A 308 13.96 6.44 0.83
CA ASP A 308 13.41 7.38 1.79
C ASP A 308 13.90 7.09 3.21
N THR A 309 14.07 8.14 3.99
CA THR A 309 14.33 8.05 5.42
C THR A 309 13.41 9.01 6.15
N THR A 310 12.67 8.48 7.10
CA THR A 310 11.65 9.19 7.88
C THR A 310 11.98 9.12 9.36
N ALA A 311 11.94 10.26 10.04
CA ALA A 311 11.88 10.35 11.48
C ALA A 311 10.42 10.59 11.90
N GLY A 312 9.90 9.78 12.81
CA GLY A 312 8.54 9.88 13.33
C GLY A 312 8.53 10.17 14.83
N TYR A 313 7.61 11.04 15.24
CA TYR A 313 7.35 11.37 16.62
C TYR A 313 5.87 11.20 16.97
N LEU A 314 5.59 10.32 17.94
CA LEU A 314 4.24 10.14 18.48
C LEU A 314 3.88 11.28 19.42
N LEU A 315 3.05 12.20 18.98
CA LEU A 315 2.50 13.28 19.80
C LEU A 315 1.60 12.70 20.90
N THR A 316 0.74 11.78 20.49
CA THR A 316 -0.17 11.01 21.36
C THR A 316 -0.20 9.56 20.89
N SER A 317 -0.97 8.70 21.55
CA SER A 317 -1.24 7.34 21.07
C SER A 317 -1.99 7.29 19.71
N GLU A 318 -2.60 8.40 19.32
CA GLU A 318 -3.42 8.51 18.11
C GLU A 318 -2.80 9.40 17.04
N ALA A 319 -1.84 10.26 17.38
CA ALA A 319 -1.27 11.25 16.46
C ALA A 319 0.23 11.13 16.33
N THR A 320 0.71 11.12 15.08
CA THR A 320 2.13 11.04 14.72
C THR A 320 2.50 12.16 13.77
N ILE A 321 3.60 12.85 14.05
CA ILE A 321 4.28 13.74 13.11
C ILE A 321 5.45 13.00 12.51
N ARG A 322 5.69 13.19 11.21
CA ARG A 322 6.79 12.59 10.46
C ARG A 322 7.48 13.63 9.61
N VAL A 323 8.81 13.50 9.51
CA VAL A 323 9.64 14.27 8.58
C VAL A 323 10.49 13.28 7.81
N ALA A 324 10.57 13.45 6.49
CA ALA A 324 11.31 12.54 5.63
C ALA A 324 12.16 13.29 4.60
N HIS A 325 13.25 12.64 4.20
CA HIS A 325 13.97 12.93 2.98
C HIS A 325 13.85 11.72 2.06
N ALA A 326 13.58 11.98 0.78
CA ALA A 326 13.51 10.96 -0.25
C ALA A 326 14.37 11.36 -1.45
N ALA A 327 15.21 10.43 -1.92
CA ALA A 327 15.95 10.53 -3.16
C ALA A 327 15.34 9.57 -4.19
N ILE A 328 15.03 10.08 -5.38
CA ILE A 328 14.29 9.36 -6.41
C ILE A 328 15.04 9.46 -7.72
N HIS A 329 15.28 8.33 -8.35
CA HIS A 329 15.79 8.25 -9.71
C HIS A 329 14.81 7.44 -10.57
N ARG A 330 14.40 8.03 -11.68
CA ARG A 330 13.58 7.36 -12.70
C ARG A 330 14.37 7.28 -13.99
N TRP A 331 14.30 6.16 -14.67
CA TRP A 331 15.06 5.85 -15.87
C TRP A 331 15.00 6.93 -16.96
N ASN A 332 13.91 7.71 -17.04
CA ASN A 332 13.69 8.73 -18.09
C ASN A 332 13.60 10.16 -17.57
N ARG A 333 14.01 10.41 -16.32
CA ARG A 333 13.92 11.73 -15.68
C ARG A 333 15.18 12.02 -14.89
N PRO A 334 15.51 13.30 -14.68
CA PRO A 334 16.52 13.69 -13.71
C PRO A 334 16.20 13.11 -12.33
N SER A 335 17.22 12.85 -11.55
CA SER A 335 17.05 12.50 -10.12
C SER A 335 16.40 13.68 -9.40
N ASP A 336 15.57 13.37 -8.43
CA ASP A 336 14.79 14.32 -7.65
C ASP A 336 14.99 14.02 -6.16
N ASN A 337 15.13 15.08 -5.37
CA ASN A 337 15.14 14.99 -3.91
C ASN A 337 13.86 15.62 -3.38
N GLN A 338 13.30 15.01 -2.38
CA GLN A 338 12.08 15.49 -1.76
C GLN A 338 12.24 15.54 -0.25
N ILE A 339 11.81 16.62 0.35
CA ILE A 339 11.63 16.73 1.78
C ILE A 339 10.12 16.72 2.05
N GLY A 340 9.71 15.87 2.94
CA GLY A 340 8.30 15.72 3.27
C GLY A 340 8.03 15.85 4.77
N VAL A 341 6.85 16.35 5.07
CA VAL A 341 6.29 16.40 6.44
C VAL A 341 4.89 15.81 6.39
N SER A 342 4.53 15.02 7.37
CA SER A 342 3.15 14.56 7.52
C SER A 342 2.69 14.57 8.97
N ILE A 343 1.38 14.77 9.13
CA ILE A 343 0.67 14.52 10.38
C ILE A 343 -0.38 13.47 10.08
N VAL A 344 -0.38 12.41 10.85
CA VAL A 344 -1.37 11.33 10.74
C VAL A 344 -2.03 11.17 12.10
N TRP A 345 -3.35 11.23 12.11
CA TRP A 345 -4.19 10.91 13.24
C TRP A 345 -4.99 9.65 12.93
N SER A 346 -5.00 8.71 13.87
CA SER A 346 -5.70 7.44 13.73
C SER A 346 -6.41 7.09 15.02
N ARG A 347 -7.72 6.86 14.95
CA ARG A 347 -8.52 6.49 16.12
C ARG A 347 -9.46 5.34 15.79
N ARG A 348 -9.53 4.42 16.73
CA ARG A 348 -10.53 3.37 16.73
C ARG A 348 -11.71 3.78 17.59
N TRP A 349 -12.88 3.79 17.00
CA TRP A 349 -14.16 4.07 17.64
C TRP A 349 -14.89 2.75 17.82
N TRP A 350 -15.51 2.56 19.03
CA TRP A 350 -16.31 1.40 19.41
C TRP A 350 -15.76 0.02 19.09
#